data_7fdf6183509b4edb5db7338c10193d83
#
_entry.id   7fdf6183509b4edb5db7338c10193d83
#
_cell.length_a   1.000
_cell.length_b   1.000
_cell.length_c   1.000
_cell.angle_alpha   90.00
_cell.angle_beta   90.00
_cell.angle_gamma   90.00
#
_symmetry.space_group_name_H-M   'P 1'
#
loop_
_entity.id
_entity.type
_entity.pdbx_description
1 polymer ?
#
loop_
_entity_poly.entity_id
_entity_poly.type
_entity_poly.pdbx_seq_one_letter_code
_entity_poly.pdbx_strand_id
1 'polypeptide(L)'
;MAMSLRVVVPPHPLIGHWLTMLRHRETPPALYATALQELGRWLTYEALRDWLPHRREPIPTANGDTEGLVVESRAPLLAMPVMPGGLELWQGGRQVLPEASLCLNGVPDSIETNAGLVIFIDQITDGHAV
;
A
#
# COMPACT_ATOMS: atom_id res chain seq x y z
N MET A 1 -0.62 19.18 -18.14
CA MET A 1 -0.19 17.80 -17.85
C MET A 1 -1.42 16.92 -17.74
N ALA A 2 -1.49 15.89 -18.55
CA ALA A 2 -2.63 14.96 -18.47
C ALA A 2 -2.48 14.04 -17.26
N MET A 3 -3.49 13.99 -16.42
CA MET A 3 -3.59 12.99 -15.35
C MET A 3 -4.31 11.78 -15.90
N SER A 4 -3.71 10.60 -15.74
CA SER A 4 -4.36 9.34 -16.11
C SER A 4 -4.68 8.55 -14.87
N LEU A 5 -5.92 8.10 -14.77
CA LEU A 5 -6.35 7.18 -13.72
C LEU A 5 -6.20 5.76 -14.23
N ARG A 6 -5.47 4.96 -13.49
CA ARG A 6 -5.30 3.53 -13.78
C ARG A 6 -5.94 2.70 -12.68
N VAL A 7 -6.88 1.86 -13.07
CA VAL A 7 -7.53 0.93 -12.15
C VAL A 7 -6.87 -0.45 -12.33
N VAL A 8 -6.35 -1.00 -11.26
CA VAL A 8 -5.69 -2.30 -11.27
C VAL A 8 -6.35 -3.21 -10.25
N VAL A 9 -6.83 -4.35 -10.74
CA VAL A 9 -7.30 -5.45 -9.88
C VAL A 9 -6.36 -6.62 -10.12
N PRO A 10 -5.44 -6.93 -9.19
CA PRO A 10 -4.49 -8.02 -9.41
C PRO A 10 -5.22 -9.34 -9.62
N PRO A 11 -4.92 -10.08 -10.70
CA PRO A 11 -5.63 -11.32 -11.04
C PRO A 11 -5.10 -12.51 -10.24
N HIS A 12 -5.10 -12.41 -8.92
CA HIS A 12 -4.61 -13.46 -8.04
C HIS A 12 -5.76 -14.07 -7.24
N PRO A 13 -5.84 -15.42 -7.15
CA PRO A 13 -6.93 -16.07 -6.42
C PRO A 13 -7.07 -15.62 -4.97
N LEU A 14 -5.98 -15.31 -4.29
CA LEU A 14 -6.03 -14.81 -2.91
C LEU A 14 -6.69 -13.43 -2.83
N ILE A 15 -6.46 -12.57 -3.80
CA ILE A 15 -7.14 -11.27 -3.86
C ILE A 15 -8.65 -11.49 -3.99
N GLY A 16 -9.06 -12.36 -4.92
CA GLY A 16 -10.47 -12.72 -5.09
C GLY A 16 -11.08 -13.33 -3.84
N HIS A 17 -10.34 -14.20 -3.16
CA HIS A 17 -10.80 -14.85 -1.92
C HIS A 17 -11.06 -13.80 -0.82
N TRP A 18 -10.10 -12.92 -0.55
CA TRP A 18 -10.27 -11.92 0.50
C TRP A 18 -11.35 -10.88 0.18
N LEU A 19 -11.50 -10.52 -1.11
CA LEU A 19 -12.62 -9.67 -1.54
C LEU A 19 -13.97 -10.37 -1.30
N THR A 20 -14.05 -11.66 -1.55
CA THR A 20 -15.27 -12.46 -1.27
C THR A 20 -15.60 -12.42 0.22
N MET A 21 -14.59 -12.57 1.08
CA MET A 21 -14.81 -12.50 2.52
C MET A 21 -15.35 -11.13 2.96
N LEU A 22 -14.87 -10.05 2.36
CA LEU A 22 -15.39 -8.71 2.65
C LEU A 22 -16.83 -8.51 2.20
N ARG A 23 -17.22 -9.12 1.09
CA ARG A 23 -18.56 -8.99 0.52
C ARG A 23 -19.60 -9.88 1.18
N HIS A 24 -19.18 -10.97 1.77
CA HIS A 24 -20.08 -11.95 2.37
C HIS A 24 -20.63 -11.38 3.68
N ARG A 25 -21.96 -11.20 3.73
CA ARG A 25 -22.60 -10.52 4.88
C ARG A 25 -22.48 -11.27 6.21
N GLU A 26 -22.19 -12.56 6.16
CA GLU A 26 -22.07 -13.40 7.37
C GLU A 26 -20.64 -13.55 7.86
N THR A 27 -19.68 -12.85 7.23
CA THR A 27 -18.28 -12.91 7.65
C THR A 27 -18.13 -12.35 9.07
N PRO A 28 -17.56 -13.14 10.01
CA PRO A 28 -17.35 -12.65 11.37
C PRO A 28 -16.38 -11.46 11.42
N PRO A 29 -16.49 -10.57 12.40
CA PRO A 29 -15.64 -9.37 12.47
C PRO A 29 -14.14 -9.67 12.46
N ALA A 30 -13.69 -10.72 13.15
CA ALA A 30 -12.27 -11.09 13.16
C ALA A 30 -11.77 -11.50 11.77
N LEU A 31 -12.57 -12.24 11.00
CA LEU A 31 -12.22 -12.63 9.64
C LEU A 31 -12.29 -11.45 8.69
N TYR A 32 -13.24 -10.55 8.89
CA TYR A 32 -13.33 -9.30 8.12
C TYR A 32 -12.06 -8.46 8.28
N ALA A 33 -11.59 -8.28 9.52
CA ALA A 33 -10.36 -7.57 9.79
C ALA A 33 -9.14 -8.25 9.13
N THR A 34 -9.07 -9.57 9.21
CA THR A 34 -8.01 -10.34 8.54
C THR A 34 -8.04 -10.13 7.04
N ALA A 35 -9.23 -10.15 6.43
CA ALA A 35 -9.38 -9.93 4.99
C ALA A 35 -8.89 -8.53 4.59
N LEU A 36 -9.20 -7.50 5.37
CA LEU A 36 -8.69 -6.15 5.13
C LEU A 36 -7.16 -6.10 5.23
N GLN A 37 -6.59 -6.74 6.25
CA GLN A 37 -5.14 -6.76 6.42
C GLN A 37 -4.44 -7.47 5.26
N GLU A 38 -4.94 -8.61 4.84
CA GLU A 38 -4.37 -9.34 3.72
C GLU A 38 -4.49 -8.57 2.41
N LEU A 39 -5.63 -7.96 2.15
CA LEU A 39 -5.80 -7.09 0.98
C LEU A 39 -4.86 -5.89 1.05
N GLY A 40 -4.74 -5.27 2.21
CA GLY A 40 -3.80 -4.17 2.42
C GLY A 40 -2.38 -4.54 2.06
N ARG A 41 -1.92 -5.72 2.48
CA ARG A 41 -0.60 -6.25 2.15
C ARG A 41 -0.39 -6.39 0.65
N TRP A 42 -1.27 -7.13 0.00
CA TRP A 42 -1.04 -7.50 -1.40
C TRP A 42 -1.36 -6.36 -2.37
N LEU A 43 -2.37 -5.55 -2.08
CA LEU A 43 -2.66 -4.38 -2.91
C LEU A 43 -1.57 -3.32 -2.78
N THR A 44 -1.00 -3.12 -1.61
CA THR A 44 0.13 -2.21 -1.42
C THR A 44 1.35 -2.71 -2.21
N TYR A 45 1.64 -4.00 -2.13
CA TYR A 45 2.73 -4.61 -2.90
C TYR A 45 2.57 -4.31 -4.40
N GLU A 46 1.38 -4.49 -4.95
CA GLU A 46 1.12 -4.22 -6.36
C GLU A 46 1.14 -2.72 -6.69
N ALA A 47 0.61 -1.87 -5.82
CA ALA A 47 0.57 -0.43 -6.05
C ALA A 47 1.97 0.18 -6.15
N LEU A 48 2.94 -0.37 -5.44
CA LEU A 48 4.31 0.14 -5.44
C LEU A 48 5.15 -0.33 -6.63
N ARG A 49 4.67 -1.27 -7.40
CA ARG A 49 5.42 -1.91 -8.48
C ARG A 49 6.06 -0.89 -9.44
N ASP A 50 5.29 0.08 -9.88
CA ASP A 50 5.71 1.03 -10.93
C ASP A 50 6.27 2.34 -10.36
N TRP A 51 6.11 2.57 -9.06
CA TRP A 51 6.54 3.84 -8.48
C TRP A 51 7.75 3.70 -7.57
N LEU A 52 7.90 2.59 -6.85
CA LEU A 52 8.88 2.49 -5.76
C LEU A 52 10.30 2.73 -6.26
N PRO A 53 10.96 3.83 -5.86
CA PRO A 53 12.33 4.11 -6.29
C PRO A 53 13.31 3.07 -5.77
N HIS A 54 14.16 2.60 -6.66
CA HIS A 54 15.16 1.60 -6.33
C HIS A 54 16.42 1.83 -7.17
N ARG A 55 17.53 1.26 -6.72
CA ARG A 55 18.79 1.33 -7.43
C ARG A 55 19.57 0.04 -7.27
N ARG A 56 20.53 -0.17 -8.16
CA ARG A 56 21.51 -1.22 -7.99
C ARG A 56 22.72 -0.64 -7.27
N GLU A 57 23.26 -1.39 -6.32
CA GLU A 57 24.49 -1.01 -5.64
C GLU A 57 25.33 -2.23 -5.32
N PRO A 58 26.66 -2.06 -5.21
CA PRO A 58 27.54 -3.16 -4.81
C PRO A 58 27.24 -3.59 -3.37
N ILE A 59 27.15 -4.90 -3.18
CA ILE A 59 26.95 -5.48 -1.85
C ILE A 59 27.98 -6.57 -1.60
N PRO A 60 28.50 -6.70 -0.37
CA PRO A 60 29.35 -7.83 0.00
C PRO A 60 28.50 -9.05 0.27
N THR A 61 28.91 -10.19 -0.29
CA THR A 61 28.27 -11.47 -0.01
C THR A 61 29.29 -12.47 0.51
N ALA A 62 28.83 -13.63 0.96
CA ALA A 62 29.72 -14.69 1.44
C ALA A 62 30.71 -15.18 0.37
N ASN A 63 30.36 -15.03 -0.91
CA ASN A 63 31.16 -15.48 -2.05
C ASN A 63 31.84 -14.34 -2.82
N GLY A 64 31.93 -13.14 -2.22
CA GLY A 64 32.51 -11.95 -2.85
C GLY A 64 31.48 -10.87 -3.10
N ASP A 65 31.92 -9.79 -3.72
CA ASP A 65 31.06 -8.65 -4.01
C ASP A 65 30.20 -8.92 -5.24
N THR A 66 28.97 -8.43 -5.20
CA THR A 66 28.05 -8.47 -6.33
C THR A 66 27.15 -7.24 -6.30
N GLU A 67 26.33 -7.06 -7.34
CA GLU A 67 25.31 -6.01 -7.34
C GLU A 67 23.98 -6.53 -6.81
N GLY A 68 23.37 -5.73 -5.93
CA GLY A 68 22.04 -5.99 -5.40
C GLY A 68 21.08 -4.88 -5.77
N LEU A 69 19.79 -5.21 -5.77
CA LEU A 69 18.71 -4.24 -5.92
C LEU A 69 18.30 -3.73 -4.55
N VAL A 70 18.32 -2.41 -4.35
CA VAL A 70 18.03 -1.79 -3.07
C VAL A 70 16.96 -0.72 -3.25
N VAL A 71 15.94 -0.76 -2.40
CA VAL A 71 14.89 0.26 -2.38
C VAL A 71 15.46 1.56 -1.82
N GLU A 72 15.12 2.68 -2.46
CA GLU A 72 15.56 3.99 -2.04
C GLU A 72 14.75 4.47 -0.85
N SER A 73 15.35 4.41 0.35
CA SER A 73 14.68 4.80 1.60
C SER A 73 14.51 6.31 1.77
N ARG A 74 15.21 7.11 0.97
CA ARG A 74 15.15 8.57 1.06
C ARG A 74 13.96 9.18 0.33
N ALA A 75 13.31 8.42 -0.55
CA ALA A 75 12.11 8.90 -1.21
C ALA A 75 10.98 9.01 -0.17
N PRO A 76 10.38 10.20 0.02
CA PRO A 76 9.31 10.34 1.00
C PRO A 76 8.09 9.54 0.58
N LEU A 77 7.59 8.72 1.48
CA LEU A 77 6.38 7.94 1.27
C LEU A 77 5.40 8.25 2.41
N LEU A 78 4.22 8.72 2.04
CA LEU A 78 3.16 9.05 2.99
C LEU A 78 2.07 8.00 2.89
N ALA A 79 1.59 7.55 4.05
CA ALA A 79 0.48 6.60 4.14
C ALA A 79 -0.67 7.26 4.89
N MET A 80 -1.84 7.31 4.26
CA MET A 80 -3.04 7.92 4.85
C MET A 80 -4.16 6.89 4.90
N PRO A 81 -4.45 6.31 6.08
CA PRO A 81 -5.61 5.47 6.24
C PRO A 81 -6.86 6.31 6.46
N VAL A 82 -7.94 5.97 5.77
CA VAL A 82 -9.27 6.55 6.00
C VAL A 82 -10.00 5.67 7.01
N MET A 83 -10.27 6.25 8.18
CA MET A 83 -10.85 5.52 9.31
C MET A 83 -12.30 5.11 9.04
N PRO A 84 -12.79 4.00 9.58
CA PRO A 84 -12.04 3.02 10.38
C PRO A 84 -11.36 1.91 9.55
N GLY A 85 -11.90 1.52 8.39
CA GLY A 85 -11.42 0.36 7.62
C GLY A 85 -10.04 0.54 7.02
N GLY A 86 -9.67 1.77 6.66
CA GLY A 86 -8.36 2.07 6.13
C GLY A 86 -7.21 1.75 7.09
N LEU A 87 -7.47 1.79 8.41
CA LEU A 87 -6.46 1.43 9.39
C LEU A 87 -6.10 -0.06 9.33
N GLU A 88 -7.09 -0.93 9.13
CA GLU A 88 -6.85 -2.37 8.96
C GLU A 88 -6.08 -2.65 7.67
N LEU A 89 -6.43 -1.99 6.58
CA LEU A 89 -5.66 -2.08 5.34
C LEU A 89 -4.21 -1.66 5.56
N TRP A 90 -4.00 -0.57 6.30
CA TRP A 90 -2.65 -0.09 6.65
C TRP A 90 -1.88 -1.11 7.47
N GLN A 91 -2.52 -1.82 8.40
CA GLN A 91 -1.86 -2.86 9.20
C GLN A 91 -1.25 -3.96 8.31
N GLY A 92 -1.90 -4.28 7.21
CA GLY A 92 -1.32 -5.18 6.21
C GLY A 92 -0.27 -4.52 5.35
N GLY A 93 -0.57 -3.34 4.82
CA GLY A 93 0.31 -2.60 3.92
C GLY A 93 1.65 -2.22 4.54
N ARG A 94 1.66 -1.88 5.82
CA ARG A 94 2.91 -1.52 6.53
C ARG A 94 3.96 -2.62 6.51
N GLN A 95 3.57 -3.86 6.30
CA GLN A 95 4.50 -4.99 6.27
C GLN A 95 5.32 -5.04 4.99
N VAL A 96 4.87 -4.38 3.93
CA VAL A 96 5.56 -4.37 2.64
C VAL A 96 6.08 -2.98 2.27
N LEU A 97 5.67 -1.94 2.98
CA LEU A 97 6.22 -0.60 2.77
C LEU A 97 7.61 -0.50 3.39
N PRO A 98 8.57 0.17 2.71
CA PRO A 98 9.89 0.36 3.30
C PRO A 98 9.80 1.26 4.55
N GLU A 99 9.72 2.54 4.36
CA GLU A 99 9.48 3.50 5.43
C GLU A 99 8.42 4.49 4.96
N ALA A 100 7.41 4.71 5.77
CA ALA A 100 6.33 5.60 5.42
C ALA A 100 5.93 6.44 6.63
N SER A 101 5.66 7.71 6.38
CA SER A 101 5.11 8.61 7.39
C SER A 101 3.60 8.45 7.43
N LEU A 102 3.06 8.14 8.59
CA LEU A 102 1.63 7.91 8.77
C LEU A 102 0.91 9.25 8.98
N CYS A 103 -0.09 9.51 8.14
CA CYS A 103 -0.91 10.73 8.18
C CYS A 103 -2.31 10.38 8.65
N LEU A 104 -2.60 10.56 9.93
CA LEU A 104 -3.90 10.20 10.52
C LEU A 104 -4.95 11.30 10.38
N ASN A 105 -4.52 12.55 10.23
CA ASN A 105 -5.40 13.71 10.17
C ASN A 105 -5.68 14.19 8.74
N GLY A 106 -5.46 13.33 7.76
CA GLY A 106 -5.64 13.67 6.36
C GLY A 106 -4.34 14.05 5.66
N VAL A 107 -4.46 14.49 4.42
CA VAL A 107 -3.30 14.86 3.61
C VAL A 107 -2.64 16.10 4.18
N PRO A 108 -1.30 16.13 4.34
CA PRO A 108 -0.59 17.32 4.76
C PRO A 108 -0.79 18.50 3.80
N ASP A 109 -0.72 19.72 4.32
CA ASP A 109 -0.86 20.94 3.52
C ASP A 109 0.24 21.08 2.46
N SER A 110 1.41 20.50 2.74
CA SER A 110 2.57 20.54 1.86
C SER A 110 3.17 19.16 1.71
N ILE A 111 3.39 18.73 0.47
CA ILE A 111 3.99 17.45 0.12
C ILE A 111 5.17 17.71 -0.82
N GLU A 112 6.29 17.04 -0.58
CA GLU A 112 7.44 17.13 -1.47
C GLU A 112 7.10 16.60 -2.86
N THR A 113 7.67 17.20 -3.90
CA THR A 113 7.33 16.87 -5.28
C THR A 113 7.66 15.43 -5.69
N ASN A 114 8.64 14.83 -5.01
CA ASN A 114 9.04 13.44 -5.24
C ASN A 114 8.38 12.45 -4.28
N ALA A 115 7.46 12.92 -3.44
CA ALA A 115 6.78 12.07 -2.47
C ALA A 115 5.73 11.19 -3.13
N GLY A 116 5.59 9.96 -2.63
CA GLY A 116 4.46 9.10 -2.93
C GLY A 116 3.42 9.20 -1.82
N LEU A 117 2.15 9.18 -2.17
CA LEU A 117 1.05 9.15 -1.22
C LEU A 117 0.21 7.91 -1.49
N VAL A 118 0.06 7.07 -0.48
CA VAL A 118 -0.78 5.87 -0.53
C VAL A 118 -1.98 6.11 0.39
N ILE A 119 -3.18 6.04 -0.16
CA ILE A 119 -4.42 6.21 0.58
C ILE A 119 -5.05 4.84 0.76
N PHE A 120 -5.32 4.48 2.00
CA PHE A 120 -5.95 3.21 2.36
C PHE A 120 -7.42 3.48 2.69
N ILE A 121 -8.31 3.00 1.82
CA ILE A 121 -9.75 3.19 1.99
C ILE A 121 -10.48 1.88 1.65
N ASP A 122 -11.38 1.46 2.52
CA ASP A 122 -12.14 0.22 2.33
C ASP A 122 -13.43 0.43 1.51
N GLN A 123 -14.04 1.61 1.61
CA GLN A 123 -15.26 1.93 0.90
C GLN A 123 -15.21 3.36 0.35
N ILE A 124 -15.49 3.50 -0.93
CA ILE A 124 -15.64 4.80 -1.58
C ILE A 124 -17.12 4.99 -1.93
N THR A 125 -17.79 5.90 -1.24
CA THR A 125 -19.22 6.17 -1.47
C THR A 125 -19.42 7.40 -2.35
N ASP A 126 -18.89 8.56 -1.92
CA ASP A 126 -19.07 9.83 -2.61
C ASP A 126 -17.77 10.61 -2.84
N GLY A 127 -16.65 10.07 -2.40
CA GLY A 127 -15.35 10.70 -2.54
C GLY A 127 -15.02 11.79 -1.53
N HIS A 128 -15.91 12.13 -0.62
CA HIS A 128 -15.66 13.18 0.37
C HIS A 128 -14.68 12.76 1.47
N ALA A 129 -14.44 11.46 1.65
CA ALA A 129 -13.53 10.96 2.66
C ALA A 129 -12.04 11.21 2.33
N VAL A 130 -11.72 11.62 1.12
CA VAL A 130 -10.34 11.78 0.64
C VAL A 130 -10.02 13.23 0.29
#